data_2427acee3e33febb96aa563296b36add
#
_entry.id   2427acee3e33febb96aa563296b36add
#
_cell.length_a   1.000
_cell.length_b   1.000
_cell.length_c   1.000
_cell.angle_alpha   90.00
_cell.angle_beta   90.00
_cell.angle_gamma   90.00
#
_symmetry.space_group_name_H-M   'P 1'
#
loop_
_entity.id
_entity.type
_entity.pdbx_description
1 polymer ?
#
loop_
_entity_poly.entity_id
_entity_poly.type
_entity_poly.pdbx_seq_one_letter_code
_entity_poly.pdbx_strand_id
1 'polypeptide(L)'
;HFHYTFQQLALNTKTLLDTLNINKTVVLGHSMGGMLATRFALMYPETTQQLVLLNPIGLEDWKLKVPYKPIEWWYANELKKDYESIKAYQKKNYYDHTWKPEYDAWVNLLAGWTLSEDYERISWNAALTYDMIFTQPVVYEFKQIESPTLLIIGTRDRTALGKPLVSEDIRATMGLYDQLGKETRDKIPNATLVELEDLGHLPHIEDFERFITPLLNYLERQ
;
A
#
# COMPACT_ATOMS: atom_id res chain seq x y z
N HIS A 1 16.69 2.13 -19.59
CA HIS A 1 15.85 1.20 -18.85
C HIS A 1 15.26 1.90 -17.64
N PHE A 2 13.97 1.69 -17.33
CA PHE A 2 13.34 2.22 -16.13
C PHE A 2 13.78 1.41 -14.90
N HIS A 3 14.17 2.10 -13.82
CA HIS A 3 14.57 1.45 -12.59
C HIS A 3 13.38 1.40 -11.63
N TYR A 4 12.95 0.19 -11.27
CA TYR A 4 11.86 -0.02 -10.30
C TYR A 4 12.40 0.19 -8.88
N THR A 5 12.40 1.44 -8.44
CA THR A 5 12.73 1.84 -7.07
C THR A 5 11.73 2.87 -6.58
N PHE A 6 11.44 2.88 -5.28
CA PHE A 6 10.61 3.93 -4.68
C PHE A 6 11.25 5.30 -4.85
N GLN A 7 12.58 5.39 -4.87
CA GLN A 7 13.31 6.63 -5.12
C GLN A 7 13.04 7.17 -6.53
N GLN A 8 13.07 6.30 -7.56
CA GLN A 8 12.80 6.75 -8.93
C GLN A 8 11.34 7.18 -9.11
N LEU A 9 10.39 6.46 -8.48
CA LEU A 9 8.98 6.83 -8.53
C LEU A 9 8.73 8.15 -7.80
N ALA A 10 9.35 8.36 -6.64
CA ALA A 10 9.28 9.61 -5.90
C ALA A 10 9.89 10.79 -6.69
N LEU A 11 11.03 10.57 -7.35
CA LEU A 11 11.65 11.57 -8.25
C LEU A 11 10.72 11.94 -9.41
N ASN A 12 10.08 10.95 -10.03
CA ASN A 12 9.12 11.19 -11.13
C ASN A 12 7.94 12.05 -10.64
N THR A 13 7.40 11.74 -9.45
CA THR A 13 6.34 12.53 -8.83
C THR A 13 6.80 13.97 -8.55
N LYS A 14 8.01 14.13 -7.99
CA LYS A 14 8.59 15.48 -7.74
C LYS A 14 8.75 16.28 -9.03
N THR A 15 9.28 15.64 -10.08
CA THR A 15 9.44 16.27 -11.40
C THR A 15 8.10 16.73 -11.98
N LEU A 16 7.03 15.93 -11.81
CA LEU A 16 5.68 16.33 -12.22
C LEU A 16 5.21 17.56 -11.44
N LEU A 17 5.35 17.56 -10.10
CA LEU A 17 4.97 18.70 -9.26
C LEU A 17 5.72 19.96 -9.64
N ASP A 18 7.03 19.85 -9.90
CA ASP A 18 7.85 21.00 -10.35
C ASP A 18 7.38 21.55 -11.71
N THR A 19 7.05 20.66 -12.64
CA THR A 19 6.50 21.04 -13.96
C THR A 19 5.17 21.79 -13.83
N LEU A 20 4.37 21.41 -12.83
CA LEU A 20 3.09 22.05 -12.52
C LEU A 20 3.22 23.27 -11.60
N ASN A 21 4.44 23.65 -11.19
CA ASN A 21 4.74 24.70 -10.22
C ASN A 21 4.06 24.50 -8.85
N ILE A 22 3.92 23.23 -8.42
CA ILE A 22 3.38 22.87 -7.10
C ILE A 22 4.53 22.69 -6.12
N ASN A 23 4.74 23.68 -5.25
CA ASN A 23 5.86 23.69 -4.29
C ASN A 23 5.57 22.89 -3.02
N LYS A 24 4.29 22.83 -2.60
CA LYS A 24 3.86 22.08 -1.41
C LYS A 24 2.56 21.33 -1.71
N THR A 25 2.44 20.13 -1.17
CA THR A 25 1.26 19.29 -1.39
C THR A 25 1.03 18.34 -0.21
N VAL A 26 -0.21 17.90 -0.08
CA VAL A 26 -0.55 16.72 0.73
C VAL A 26 -0.28 15.46 -0.11
N VAL A 27 0.43 14.51 0.46
CA VAL A 27 0.73 13.24 -0.20
C VAL A 27 -0.06 12.12 0.47
N LEU A 28 -1.01 11.52 -0.24
CA LEU A 28 -1.76 10.38 0.24
C LEU A 28 -1.33 9.10 -0.47
N GLY A 29 -1.01 8.07 0.30
CA GLY A 29 -0.67 6.74 -0.22
C GLY A 29 -1.50 5.63 0.41
N HIS A 30 -2.14 4.82 -0.44
CA HIS A 30 -2.83 3.60 -0.04
C HIS A 30 -1.98 2.36 -0.39
N SER A 31 -1.93 1.37 0.50
CA SER A 31 -1.24 0.11 0.26
C SER A 31 0.25 0.33 -0.12
N MET A 32 0.73 -0.17 -1.26
CA MET A 32 2.07 0.10 -1.80
C MET A 32 2.30 1.61 -2.00
N GLY A 33 1.26 2.35 -2.38
CA GLY A 33 1.32 3.81 -2.45
C GLY A 33 1.71 4.46 -1.12
N GLY A 34 1.45 3.80 0.02
CA GLY A 34 1.93 4.23 1.33
C GLY A 34 3.45 4.13 1.48
N MET A 35 4.09 3.07 0.95
CA MET A 35 5.55 2.98 0.90
C MET A 35 6.15 4.08 0.01
N LEU A 36 5.52 4.31 -1.16
CA LEU A 36 5.94 5.39 -2.08
C LEU A 36 5.76 6.77 -1.46
N ALA A 37 4.61 7.03 -0.83
CA ALA A 37 4.35 8.31 -0.15
C ALA A 37 5.34 8.56 1.01
N THR A 38 5.67 7.51 1.76
CA THR A 38 6.71 7.55 2.80
C THR A 38 8.07 7.90 2.18
N ARG A 39 8.47 7.21 1.10
CA ARG A 39 9.73 7.51 0.40
C ARG A 39 9.74 8.93 -0.15
N PHE A 40 8.63 9.42 -0.70
CA PHE A 40 8.50 10.80 -1.17
C PHE A 40 8.69 11.81 -0.03
N ALA A 41 8.02 11.60 1.10
CA ALA A 41 8.14 12.50 2.26
C ALA A 41 9.57 12.54 2.82
N LEU A 42 10.27 11.39 2.85
CA LEU A 42 11.66 11.31 3.27
C LEU A 42 12.64 12.02 2.32
N MET A 43 12.39 11.96 1.02
CA MET A 43 13.25 12.61 0.01
C MET A 43 12.94 14.10 -0.16
N TYR A 44 11.70 14.51 0.04
CA TYR A 44 11.21 15.86 -0.24
C TYR A 44 10.38 16.43 0.92
N PRO A 45 10.97 16.55 2.13
CA PRO A 45 10.24 17.05 3.31
C PRO A 45 9.67 18.46 3.10
N GLU A 46 10.41 19.35 2.44
CA GLU A 46 9.96 20.71 2.15
C GLU A 46 8.75 20.77 1.19
N THR A 47 8.57 19.76 0.35
CA THR A 47 7.43 19.65 -0.58
C THR A 47 6.22 18.97 0.07
N THR A 48 6.46 18.12 1.07
CA THR A 48 5.42 17.34 1.73
C THR A 48 4.82 18.14 2.89
N GLN A 49 3.69 18.80 2.64
CA GLN A 49 2.98 19.56 3.67
C GLN A 49 2.37 18.65 4.73
N GLN A 50 1.78 17.55 4.29
CA GLN A 50 1.20 16.48 5.13
C GLN A 50 1.37 15.14 4.44
N LEU A 51 1.57 14.09 5.21
CA LEU A 51 1.58 12.71 4.75
C LEU A 51 0.34 11.99 5.25
N VAL A 52 -0.39 11.34 4.35
CA VAL A 52 -1.55 10.50 4.71
C VAL A 52 -1.29 9.07 4.26
N LEU A 53 -1.33 8.14 5.20
CA LEU A 53 -1.09 6.72 4.98
C LEU A 53 -2.38 5.94 5.24
N LEU A 54 -3.02 5.47 4.16
CA LEU A 54 -4.25 4.70 4.21
C LEU A 54 -3.93 3.21 4.05
N ASN A 55 -4.12 2.42 5.10
CA ASN A 55 -3.76 0.99 5.10
C ASN A 55 -2.47 0.71 4.33
N PRO A 56 -1.37 1.42 4.64
CA PRO A 56 -0.11 1.27 3.91
C PRO A 56 0.45 -0.12 4.13
N ILE A 57 1.09 -0.71 3.13
CA ILE A 57 1.97 -1.85 3.34
C ILE A 57 3.38 -1.37 3.71
N GLY A 58 4.27 -2.29 4.12
CA GLY A 58 5.63 -1.95 4.53
C GLY A 58 5.75 -1.42 5.96
N LEU A 59 4.74 -1.66 6.81
CA LEU A 59 4.80 -1.39 8.25
C LEU A 59 5.65 -2.42 9.01
N GLU A 60 5.96 -3.55 8.37
CA GLU A 60 6.88 -4.57 8.81
C GLU A 60 7.85 -4.95 7.69
N ASP A 61 9.04 -5.47 8.03
CA ASP A 61 10.00 -5.98 7.04
C ASP A 61 9.77 -7.47 6.78
N TRP A 62 9.19 -7.79 5.65
CA TRP A 62 8.90 -9.17 5.28
C TRP A 62 10.13 -10.02 4.96
N LYS A 63 11.29 -9.41 4.67
CA LYS A 63 12.56 -10.14 4.48
C LYS A 63 12.96 -10.95 5.70
N LEU A 64 12.48 -10.56 6.88
CA LEU A 64 12.75 -11.26 8.13
C LEU A 64 11.96 -12.56 8.29
N LYS A 65 10.90 -12.74 7.50
CA LYS A 65 9.94 -13.86 7.64
C LYS A 65 9.77 -14.66 6.36
N VAL A 66 9.84 -14.00 5.20
CA VAL A 66 9.47 -14.57 3.89
C VAL A 66 10.72 -14.87 3.08
N PRO A 67 10.85 -16.08 2.49
CA PRO A 67 11.97 -16.40 1.61
C PRO A 67 11.89 -15.56 0.32
N TYR A 68 13.03 -15.04 -0.11
CA TYR A 68 13.14 -14.32 -1.37
C TYR A 68 12.69 -15.21 -2.55
N LYS A 69 11.97 -14.62 -3.48
CA LYS A 69 11.62 -15.22 -4.77
C LYS A 69 12.10 -14.31 -5.90
N PRO A 70 12.74 -14.88 -6.96
CA PRO A 70 13.20 -14.10 -8.10
C PRO A 70 12.02 -13.52 -8.89
N ILE A 71 12.30 -12.48 -9.67
CA ILE A 71 11.28 -11.75 -10.46
C ILE A 71 10.52 -12.70 -11.39
N GLU A 72 11.20 -13.68 -11.99
CA GLU A 72 10.60 -14.67 -12.89
C GLU A 72 9.54 -15.53 -12.19
N TRP A 73 9.74 -15.79 -10.88
CA TRP A 73 8.75 -16.52 -10.08
C TRP A 73 7.47 -15.69 -9.89
N TRP A 74 7.61 -14.40 -9.59
CA TRP A 74 6.48 -13.48 -9.46
C TRP A 74 5.76 -13.33 -10.80
N TYR A 75 6.51 -13.15 -11.90
CA TYR A 75 5.98 -13.06 -13.26
C TYR A 75 5.15 -14.28 -13.65
N ALA A 76 5.69 -15.48 -13.42
CA ALA A 76 4.98 -16.72 -13.71
C ALA A 76 3.68 -16.88 -12.89
N ASN A 77 3.58 -16.26 -11.70
CA ASN A 77 2.36 -16.25 -10.91
C ASN A 77 1.38 -15.17 -11.37
N GLU A 78 1.87 -13.99 -11.80
CA GLU A 78 1.02 -12.96 -12.36
C GLU A 78 0.30 -13.44 -13.63
N LEU A 79 0.99 -14.13 -14.51
CA LEU A 79 0.42 -14.68 -15.74
C LEU A 79 -0.73 -15.70 -15.52
N LYS A 80 -0.87 -16.24 -14.31
CA LYS A 80 -1.94 -17.19 -13.98
C LYS A 80 -3.22 -16.52 -13.48
N LYS A 81 -3.20 -15.19 -13.30
CA LYS A 81 -4.35 -14.47 -12.76
C LYS A 81 -5.46 -14.39 -13.81
N ASP A 82 -6.68 -14.56 -13.33
CA ASP A 82 -7.92 -14.41 -14.05
C ASP A 82 -8.96 -13.74 -13.15
N TYR A 83 -10.16 -13.52 -13.67
CA TYR A 83 -11.26 -12.92 -12.93
C TYR A 83 -11.55 -13.66 -11.61
N GLU A 84 -11.65 -14.99 -11.65
CA GLU A 84 -12.04 -15.80 -10.49
C GLU A 84 -10.97 -15.76 -9.40
N SER A 85 -9.71 -15.87 -9.76
CA SER A 85 -8.59 -15.82 -8.82
C SER A 85 -8.43 -14.43 -8.19
N ILE A 86 -8.64 -13.35 -8.96
CA ILE A 86 -8.62 -11.98 -8.47
C ILE A 86 -9.79 -11.76 -7.50
N LYS A 87 -11.00 -12.17 -7.87
CA LYS A 87 -12.20 -12.07 -7.03
C LYS A 87 -12.05 -12.87 -5.73
N ALA A 88 -11.57 -14.11 -5.83
CA ALA A 88 -11.33 -14.95 -4.67
C ALA A 88 -10.29 -14.35 -3.72
N TYR A 89 -9.22 -13.78 -4.27
CA TYR A 89 -8.20 -13.08 -3.48
C TYR A 89 -8.79 -11.88 -2.74
N GLN A 90 -9.51 -10.99 -3.43
CA GLN A 90 -10.11 -9.80 -2.82
C GLN A 90 -11.15 -10.18 -1.77
N LYS A 91 -12.05 -11.12 -2.10
CA LYS A 91 -13.06 -11.59 -1.15
C LYS A 91 -12.42 -12.09 0.14
N LYS A 92 -11.36 -12.89 0.05
CA LYS A 92 -10.67 -13.46 1.21
C LYS A 92 -9.88 -12.43 2.00
N ASN A 93 -9.08 -11.62 1.31
CA ASN A 93 -8.04 -10.82 1.96
C ASN A 93 -8.47 -9.38 2.26
N TYR A 94 -9.43 -8.83 1.49
CA TYR A 94 -9.89 -7.45 1.67
C TYR A 94 -11.24 -7.36 2.37
N TYR A 95 -12.16 -8.31 2.08
CA TYR A 95 -13.56 -8.22 2.48
C TYR A 95 -14.01 -9.33 3.46
N ASP A 96 -13.08 -10.00 4.11
CA ASP A 96 -13.35 -11.02 5.13
C ASP A 96 -14.43 -12.04 4.74
N HIS A 97 -14.25 -12.64 3.56
CA HIS A 97 -15.17 -13.60 2.95
C HIS A 97 -16.59 -13.05 2.63
N THR A 98 -16.87 -11.79 2.93
CA THR A 98 -18.12 -11.12 2.57
C THR A 98 -17.98 -10.51 1.17
N TRP A 99 -19.02 -10.64 0.34
CA TRP A 99 -19.03 -10.06 -0.99
C TRP A 99 -20.29 -9.24 -1.21
N LYS A 100 -20.12 -8.01 -1.67
CA LYS A 100 -21.22 -7.13 -2.08
C LYS A 100 -21.16 -6.90 -3.59
N PRO A 101 -22.30 -6.77 -4.28
CA PRO A 101 -22.32 -6.55 -5.74
C PRO A 101 -21.51 -5.33 -6.21
N GLU A 102 -21.45 -4.27 -5.40
CA GLU A 102 -20.67 -3.05 -5.71
C GLU A 102 -19.18 -3.29 -5.82
N TYR A 103 -18.65 -4.39 -5.26
CA TYR A 103 -17.23 -4.75 -5.35
C TYR A 103 -16.86 -5.33 -6.71
N ASP A 104 -17.83 -5.80 -7.50
CA ASP A 104 -17.58 -6.36 -8.85
C ASP A 104 -16.91 -5.33 -9.78
N ALA A 105 -17.20 -4.05 -9.65
CA ALA A 105 -16.57 -2.98 -10.43
C ALA A 105 -15.05 -2.97 -10.25
N TRP A 106 -14.56 -3.19 -9.05
CA TRP A 106 -13.13 -3.19 -8.71
C TRP A 106 -12.41 -4.44 -9.18
N VAL A 107 -13.08 -5.60 -9.16
CA VAL A 107 -12.56 -6.82 -9.77
C VAL A 107 -12.48 -6.67 -11.28
N ASN A 108 -13.54 -6.14 -11.92
CA ASN A 108 -13.59 -5.92 -13.37
C ASN A 108 -12.44 -5.04 -13.85
N LEU A 109 -12.06 -4.02 -13.06
CA LEU A 109 -10.96 -3.14 -13.40
C LEU A 109 -9.62 -3.91 -13.47
N LEU A 110 -9.34 -4.76 -12.49
CA LEU A 110 -8.10 -5.55 -12.44
C LEU A 110 -8.14 -6.73 -13.43
N ALA A 111 -9.27 -7.42 -13.52
CA ALA A 111 -9.44 -8.53 -14.43
C ALA A 111 -9.40 -8.09 -15.91
N GLY A 112 -9.85 -6.88 -16.20
CA GLY A 112 -9.74 -6.30 -17.55
C GLY A 112 -8.30 -6.26 -18.06
N TRP A 113 -7.33 -6.09 -17.19
CA TRP A 113 -5.91 -6.12 -17.60
C TRP A 113 -5.47 -7.49 -18.07
N THR A 114 -6.05 -8.57 -17.54
CA THR A 114 -5.72 -9.94 -17.96
C THR A 114 -6.20 -10.27 -19.39
N LEU A 115 -7.09 -9.44 -19.93
CA LEU A 115 -7.62 -9.54 -21.30
C LEU A 115 -6.85 -8.66 -22.30
N SER A 116 -5.89 -7.86 -21.82
CA SER A 116 -5.09 -6.97 -22.67
C SER A 116 -4.07 -7.75 -23.49
N GLU A 117 -3.82 -7.35 -24.73
CA GLU A 117 -2.70 -7.85 -25.53
C GLU A 117 -1.33 -7.56 -24.88
N ASP A 118 -1.28 -6.55 -24.01
CA ASP A 118 -0.09 -6.17 -23.22
C ASP A 118 0.05 -6.94 -21.90
N TYR A 119 -0.77 -7.96 -21.64
CA TYR A 119 -0.82 -8.59 -20.31
C TYR A 119 0.54 -9.18 -19.87
N GLU A 120 1.33 -9.72 -20.77
CA GLU A 120 2.69 -10.19 -20.46
C GLU A 120 3.58 -9.04 -19.93
N ARG A 121 3.52 -7.86 -20.56
CA ARG A 121 4.25 -6.67 -20.11
C ARG A 121 3.73 -6.14 -18.79
N ILE A 122 2.41 -6.13 -18.59
CA ILE A 122 1.76 -5.74 -17.33
C ILE A 122 2.21 -6.68 -16.21
N SER A 123 2.20 -7.99 -16.46
CA SER A 123 2.62 -9.02 -15.50
C SER A 123 4.11 -8.91 -15.14
N TRP A 124 4.96 -8.59 -16.11
CA TRP A 124 6.37 -8.32 -15.86
C TRP A 124 6.58 -7.08 -14.98
N ASN A 125 5.87 -6.00 -15.26
CA ASN A 125 5.90 -4.79 -14.44
C ASN A 125 5.38 -5.04 -13.01
N ALA A 126 4.34 -5.86 -12.85
CA ALA A 126 3.85 -6.29 -11.55
C ALA A 126 4.92 -7.08 -10.79
N ALA A 127 5.61 -8.01 -11.44
CA ALA A 127 6.69 -8.78 -10.84
C ALA A 127 7.85 -7.90 -10.35
N LEU A 128 8.27 -6.91 -11.15
CA LEU A 128 9.25 -5.90 -10.74
C LEU A 128 8.78 -5.06 -9.56
N THR A 129 7.49 -4.78 -9.49
CA THR A 129 6.87 -4.07 -8.36
C THR A 129 6.91 -4.91 -7.09
N TYR A 130 6.63 -6.22 -7.15
CA TYR A 130 6.77 -7.11 -6.00
C TYR A 130 8.20 -7.19 -5.49
N ASP A 131 9.18 -7.27 -6.37
CA ASP A 131 10.61 -7.25 -5.99
C ASP A 131 10.98 -5.93 -5.33
N MET A 132 10.52 -4.80 -5.86
CA MET A 132 10.72 -3.46 -5.28
C MET A 132 10.12 -3.39 -3.86
N ILE A 133 8.89 -3.83 -3.67
CA ILE A 133 8.22 -3.87 -2.36
C ILE A 133 9.04 -4.71 -1.36
N PHE A 134 9.47 -5.90 -1.78
CA PHE A 134 10.20 -6.83 -0.92
C PHE A 134 11.59 -6.32 -0.55
N THR A 135 12.32 -5.73 -1.50
CA THR A 135 13.73 -5.37 -1.34
C THR A 135 13.96 -3.99 -0.75
N GLN A 136 12.93 -3.11 -0.75
CA GLN A 136 13.06 -1.71 -0.36
C GLN A 136 12.12 -1.32 0.80
N PRO A 137 12.28 -1.92 2.00
CA PRO A 137 11.46 -1.58 3.15
C PRO A 137 11.68 -0.13 3.59
N VAL A 138 10.61 0.54 4.02
CA VAL A 138 10.64 1.92 4.52
C VAL A 138 10.55 2.00 6.05
N VAL A 139 10.23 0.90 6.72
CA VAL A 139 9.94 0.83 8.16
C VAL A 139 11.11 1.31 9.05
N TYR A 140 12.33 1.23 8.58
CA TYR A 140 13.52 1.62 9.32
C TYR A 140 13.76 3.13 9.36
N GLU A 141 13.07 3.88 8.49
CA GLU A 141 13.25 5.32 8.32
C GLU A 141 12.08 6.15 8.86
N PHE A 142 11.04 5.53 9.44
CA PHE A 142 9.85 6.21 9.96
C PHE A 142 10.16 7.35 10.94
N LYS A 143 11.20 7.18 11.78
CA LYS A 143 11.63 8.21 12.72
C LYS A 143 12.21 9.48 12.06
N GLN A 144 12.51 9.42 10.77
CA GLN A 144 13.06 10.53 9.98
C GLN A 144 11.98 11.29 9.23
N ILE A 145 10.71 10.89 9.33
CA ILE A 145 9.58 11.59 8.70
C ILE A 145 9.33 12.88 9.49
N GLU A 146 9.49 14.02 8.84
CA GLU A 146 9.32 15.36 9.44
C GLU A 146 7.89 15.86 9.29
N SER A 147 7.21 15.48 8.21
CA SER A 147 5.87 15.93 7.88
C SER A 147 4.84 15.45 8.90
N PRO A 148 3.87 16.29 9.30
CA PRO A 148 2.69 15.83 10.02
C PRO A 148 2.04 14.66 9.27
N THR A 149 1.80 13.56 9.98
CA THR A 149 1.37 12.30 9.36
C THR A 149 0.04 11.82 9.93
N LEU A 150 -0.90 11.50 9.05
CA LEU A 150 -2.14 10.80 9.39
C LEU A 150 -2.03 9.34 8.95
N LEU A 151 -2.20 8.43 9.91
CA LEU A 151 -2.38 6.99 9.67
C LEU A 151 -3.88 6.68 9.76
N ILE A 152 -4.47 6.15 8.69
CA ILE A 152 -5.84 5.62 8.69
C ILE A 152 -5.74 4.11 8.49
N ILE A 153 -6.13 3.34 9.48
CA ILE A 153 -5.92 1.90 9.53
C ILE A 153 -7.24 1.17 9.74
N GLY A 154 -7.66 0.36 8.78
CA GLY A 154 -8.70 -0.65 8.99
C GLY A 154 -8.13 -1.79 9.82
N THR A 155 -8.67 -1.99 11.02
CA THR A 155 -8.09 -2.89 12.02
C THR A 155 -8.19 -4.37 11.65
N ARG A 156 -9.11 -4.71 10.74
CA ARG A 156 -9.30 -6.08 10.21
C ARG A 156 -8.34 -6.42 9.07
N ASP A 157 -7.59 -5.45 8.54
CA ASP A 157 -6.62 -5.71 7.47
C ASP A 157 -5.57 -6.74 7.91
N ARG A 158 -5.27 -7.66 7.01
CA ARG A 158 -4.26 -8.72 7.21
C ARG A 158 -3.35 -8.85 5.99
N THR A 159 -3.24 -7.78 5.19
CA THR A 159 -2.41 -7.78 3.98
C THR A 159 -0.94 -7.87 4.33
N ALA A 160 -0.26 -8.84 3.76
CA ALA A 160 1.19 -8.97 3.82
C ALA A 160 1.72 -9.76 2.63
N LEU A 161 2.85 -9.31 2.06
CA LEU A 161 3.50 -9.98 0.94
C LEU A 161 4.07 -11.32 1.37
N GLY A 162 3.90 -12.34 0.53
CA GLY A 162 4.55 -13.64 0.70
C GLY A 162 3.91 -14.59 1.72
N LYS A 163 2.75 -14.26 2.30
CA LYS A 163 2.02 -15.15 3.21
C LYS A 163 1.88 -16.61 2.74
N PRO A 164 1.64 -16.90 1.45
CA PRO A 164 1.57 -18.29 0.96
C PRO A 164 2.91 -19.04 0.99
N LEU A 165 4.03 -18.35 1.16
CA LEU A 165 5.39 -18.91 1.10
C LEU A 165 5.93 -19.35 2.46
N VAL A 166 5.16 -19.12 3.53
CA VAL A 166 5.58 -19.40 4.91
C VAL A 166 4.61 -20.36 5.61
N SER A 167 5.07 -20.95 6.71
CA SER A 167 4.22 -21.80 7.57
C SER A 167 3.06 -21.01 8.18
N GLU A 168 2.05 -21.72 8.67
CA GLU A 168 0.88 -21.10 9.29
C GLU A 168 1.25 -20.28 10.53
N ASP A 169 2.16 -20.79 11.36
CA ASP A 169 2.64 -20.08 12.55
C ASP A 169 3.29 -18.73 12.21
N ILE A 170 4.14 -18.69 11.17
CA ILE A 170 4.74 -17.44 10.70
C ILE A 170 3.67 -16.55 10.08
N ARG A 171 2.78 -17.10 9.26
CA ARG A 171 1.68 -16.37 8.62
C ARG A 171 0.78 -15.66 9.64
N ALA A 172 0.50 -16.30 10.77
CA ALA A 172 -0.31 -15.75 11.84
C ALA A 172 0.33 -14.50 12.51
N THR A 173 1.63 -14.30 12.35
CA THR A 173 2.37 -13.13 12.87
C THR A 173 2.51 -11.99 11.86
N MET A 174 1.91 -12.10 10.66
CA MET A 174 2.11 -11.14 9.57
C MET A 174 0.83 -10.32 9.29
N GLY A 175 1.01 -9.03 9.05
CA GLY A 175 -0.07 -8.12 8.67
C GLY A 175 -1.09 -7.92 9.81
N LEU A 176 -0.65 -7.76 11.03
CA LEU A 176 -1.50 -7.50 12.19
C LEU A 176 -1.70 -5.98 12.31
N TYR A 177 -2.56 -5.40 11.47
CA TYR A 177 -2.71 -3.95 11.33
C TYR A 177 -3.24 -3.26 12.59
N ASP A 178 -4.03 -3.95 13.40
CA ASP A 178 -4.46 -3.52 14.72
C ASP A 178 -3.29 -3.26 15.71
N GLN A 179 -2.14 -3.87 15.45
CA GLN A 179 -0.89 -3.64 16.18
C GLN A 179 0.07 -2.74 15.39
N LEU A 180 0.29 -3.05 14.10
CA LEU A 180 1.21 -2.34 13.23
C LEU A 180 0.87 -0.85 13.10
N GLY A 181 -0.40 -0.47 13.11
CA GLY A 181 -0.84 0.92 13.11
C GLY A 181 -0.31 1.69 14.31
N LYS A 182 -0.44 1.12 15.52
CA LYS A 182 0.03 1.71 16.79
C LYS A 182 1.56 1.80 16.82
N GLU A 183 2.24 0.71 16.47
CA GLU A 183 3.69 0.68 16.41
C GLU A 183 4.26 1.68 15.41
N THR A 184 3.58 1.90 14.28
CA THR A 184 3.99 2.87 13.27
C THR A 184 3.77 4.29 13.75
N ARG A 185 2.61 4.59 14.35
CA ARG A 185 2.35 5.88 14.99
C ARG A 185 3.45 6.23 16.00
N ASP A 186 3.88 5.27 16.81
CA ASP A 186 4.88 5.50 17.86
C ASP A 186 6.29 5.72 17.28
N LYS A 187 6.54 5.28 16.04
CA LYS A 187 7.82 5.47 15.33
C LYS A 187 7.90 6.80 14.57
N ILE A 188 6.76 7.35 14.13
CA ILE A 188 6.72 8.60 13.36
C ILE A 188 6.49 9.78 14.32
N PRO A 189 7.39 10.78 14.40
CA PRO A 189 7.36 11.81 15.45
C PRO A 189 6.06 12.60 15.55
N ASN A 190 5.45 12.94 14.41
CA ASN A 190 4.24 13.77 14.32
C ASN A 190 3.04 13.00 13.74
N ALA A 191 2.84 11.76 14.18
CA ALA A 191 1.77 10.92 13.67
C ALA A 191 0.50 10.98 14.50
N THR A 192 -0.62 11.05 13.81
CA THR A 192 -1.98 10.81 14.34
C THR A 192 -2.48 9.50 13.76
N LEU A 193 -3.01 8.60 14.60
CA LEU A 193 -3.63 7.35 14.19
C LEU A 193 -5.14 7.44 14.29
N VAL A 194 -5.81 7.03 13.23
CA VAL A 194 -7.25 6.77 13.19
C VAL A 194 -7.44 5.29 12.88
N GLU A 195 -8.00 4.55 13.83
CA GLU A 195 -8.38 3.15 13.64
C GLU A 195 -9.84 3.08 13.18
N LEU A 196 -10.04 2.45 12.03
CA LEU A 196 -11.37 2.14 11.49
C LEU A 196 -11.68 0.70 11.86
N GLU A 197 -12.35 0.56 13.00
CA GLU A 197 -12.66 -0.75 13.56
C GLU A 197 -13.47 -1.59 12.57
N ASP A 198 -13.07 -2.86 12.42
CA ASP A 198 -13.73 -3.84 11.56
C ASP A 198 -13.76 -3.51 10.05
N LEU A 199 -12.91 -2.59 9.59
CA LEU A 199 -12.66 -2.39 8.17
C LEU A 199 -11.36 -3.08 7.73
N GLY A 200 -11.33 -3.54 6.48
CA GLY A 200 -10.22 -4.25 5.88
C GLY A 200 -9.24 -3.34 5.16
N HIS A 201 -8.61 -3.90 4.11
CA HIS A 201 -7.56 -3.22 3.33
C HIS A 201 -8.06 -2.03 2.51
N LEU A 202 -9.34 -1.97 2.21
CA LEU A 202 -9.96 -0.97 1.33
C LEU A 202 -11.05 -0.17 2.07
N PRO A 203 -10.74 0.56 3.17
CA PRO A 203 -11.76 1.27 3.94
C PRO A 203 -12.56 2.27 3.10
N HIS A 204 -11.90 2.93 2.14
CA HIS A 204 -12.51 3.89 1.21
C HIS A 204 -13.52 3.26 0.24
N ILE A 205 -13.56 1.93 0.15
CA ILE A 205 -14.56 1.17 -0.63
C ILE A 205 -15.56 0.49 0.29
N GLU A 206 -15.11 -0.05 1.42
CA GLU A 206 -15.98 -0.76 2.36
C GLU A 206 -16.97 0.17 3.07
N ASP A 207 -16.48 1.34 3.50
CA ASP A 207 -17.26 2.37 4.20
C ASP A 207 -16.64 3.75 3.98
N PHE A 208 -17.08 4.40 2.90
CA PHE A 208 -16.53 5.68 2.46
C PHE A 208 -16.68 6.78 3.52
N GLU A 209 -17.82 6.85 4.21
CA GLU A 209 -18.09 7.90 5.19
C GLU A 209 -17.17 7.80 6.41
N ARG A 210 -16.90 6.58 6.88
CA ARG A 210 -15.96 6.35 7.97
C ARG A 210 -14.52 6.64 7.58
N PHE A 211 -14.17 6.49 6.31
CA PHE A 211 -12.86 6.85 5.77
C PHE A 211 -12.72 8.36 5.56
N ILE A 212 -13.67 8.99 4.86
CA ILE A 212 -13.52 10.37 4.40
C ILE A 212 -13.61 11.39 5.53
N THR A 213 -14.46 11.14 6.51
CA THR A 213 -14.67 12.06 7.63
C THR A 213 -13.39 12.37 8.43
N PRO A 214 -12.62 11.40 8.93
CA PRO A 214 -11.36 11.70 9.62
C PRO A 214 -10.30 12.30 8.70
N LEU A 215 -10.28 11.95 7.42
CA LEU A 215 -9.38 12.55 6.44
C LEU A 215 -9.65 14.05 6.29
N LEU A 216 -10.89 14.46 6.02
CA LEU A 216 -11.24 15.87 5.87
C LEU A 216 -10.97 16.64 7.16
N ASN A 217 -11.39 16.11 8.30
CA ASN A 217 -11.12 16.73 9.61
C ASN A 217 -9.63 16.95 9.88
N TYR A 218 -8.77 16.04 9.38
CA TYR A 218 -7.32 16.21 9.53
C TYR A 218 -6.78 17.29 8.60
N LEU A 219 -7.24 17.34 7.36
CA LEU A 219 -6.79 18.31 6.36
C LEU A 219 -7.21 19.75 6.70
N GLU A 220 -8.35 19.93 7.39
CA GLU A 220 -8.86 21.26 7.78
C GLU A 220 -8.16 21.85 9.02
N ARG A 221 -7.40 21.08 9.77
CA ARG A 221 -6.77 21.53 11.03
C ARG A 221 -5.47 22.32 10.85
N GLN A 222 -5.08 22.63 9.59
CA GLN A 222 -3.78 23.28 9.30
C GLN A 222 -3.89 24.55 8.48
#